data_20bb3975a0cbe8599904b836dbafa540
#
_entry.id   20bb3975a0cbe8599904b836dbafa540
#
_cell.length_a   1.000
_cell.length_b   1.000
_cell.length_c   1.000
_cell.angle_alpha   90.00
_cell.angle_beta   90.00
_cell.angle_gamma   90.00
#
_symmetry.space_group_name_H-M   'P 1'
#
loop_
_entity.id
_entity.type
_entity.pdbx_description
1 polymer ?
#
loop_
_entity_poly.entity_id
_entity_poly.type
_entity_poly.pdbx_seq_one_letter_code
_entity_poly.pdbx_strand_id
1 'polypeptide(L)'
;DRTHHKNFVPEINVWGRVVVRLKYILPGVFLVVLVAACVFSNLCPYAYSYTNLTTFTKNDSQIADEMISETFKMGNTLAVLVPRGDYDKEKQLIDDLVAHSEIDTVKGLANVEAMNGYAVADKLTPRQFAELTDVDIEQVRVLYSAYAVSTENYGRVVGGIDEYGVPLVDMFDYLYDQVKNKKTLSLGDEM
;
A
#
# COMPACT_ATOMS: atom_id res chain seq x y z
N ASP A 1 42.00 -70.40 20.17
CA ASP A 1 41.96 -68.96 19.94
C ASP A 1 40.72 -68.38 20.57
N ARG A 2 40.88 -67.76 21.75
CA ARG A 2 39.85 -67.01 22.41
C ARG A 2 40.08 -65.53 22.06
N THR A 3 39.45 -65.00 21.01
CA THR A 3 39.41 -63.63 20.73
C THR A 3 38.45 -62.94 21.73
N HIS A 4 39.00 -62.28 22.71
CA HIS A 4 38.25 -61.36 23.59
C HIS A 4 37.79 -60.16 22.76
N HIS A 5 36.54 -60.19 22.29
CA HIS A 5 35.90 -59.01 21.75
C HIS A 5 35.65 -58.02 22.90
N LYS A 6 36.35 -56.89 22.93
CA LYS A 6 36.01 -55.80 23.74
C LYS A 6 34.64 -55.27 23.28
N ASN A 7 33.64 -55.34 24.17
CA ASN A 7 32.35 -54.70 23.91
C ASN A 7 32.57 -53.22 23.67
N PHE A 8 32.41 -52.78 22.43
CA PHE A 8 32.55 -51.40 22.03
C PHE A 8 31.33 -50.52 22.45
N VAL A 9 30.26 -51.18 22.91
CA VAL A 9 29.05 -50.55 23.40
C VAL A 9 29.22 -50.31 24.91
N PRO A 10 29.34 -49.05 25.38
CA PRO A 10 29.38 -48.77 26.80
C PRO A 10 28.10 -49.26 27.47
N GLU A 11 28.21 -49.76 28.71
CA GLU A 11 27.06 -50.26 29.46
C GLU A 11 26.01 -49.16 29.64
N ILE A 12 24.88 -49.30 28.95
CA ILE A 12 23.79 -48.31 28.86
C ILE A 12 22.95 -48.30 30.15
N ASN A 13 23.27 -49.14 31.13
CA ASN A 13 22.49 -49.27 32.38
C ASN A 13 22.31 -47.99 33.18
N VAL A 14 23.28 -47.06 33.13
CA VAL A 14 23.19 -45.77 33.79
C VAL A 14 22.24 -44.84 33.04
N TRP A 15 22.35 -44.79 31.72
CA TRP A 15 21.50 -43.99 30.85
C TRP A 15 20.04 -44.45 30.88
N GLY A 16 19.79 -45.75 30.92
CA GLY A 16 18.45 -46.31 31.01
C GLY A 16 17.73 -45.87 32.30
N ARG A 17 18.42 -45.88 33.42
CA ARG A 17 17.86 -45.36 34.72
C ARG A 17 17.59 -43.84 34.70
N VAL A 18 18.45 -43.06 34.06
CA VAL A 18 18.27 -41.63 33.91
C VAL A 18 17.06 -41.36 33.02
N VAL A 19 16.92 -42.00 31.88
CA VAL A 19 15.78 -41.83 30.95
C VAL A 19 14.46 -42.23 31.61
N VAL A 20 14.43 -43.35 32.36
CA VAL A 20 13.21 -43.78 33.07
C VAL A 20 12.81 -42.78 34.18
N ARG A 21 13.77 -42.16 34.86
CA ARG A 21 13.51 -41.14 35.89
C ARG A 21 13.06 -39.80 35.27
N LEU A 22 13.62 -39.46 34.09
CA LEU A 22 13.29 -38.23 33.40
C LEU A 22 12.03 -38.33 32.54
N LYS A 23 11.43 -39.53 32.35
CA LYS A 23 10.27 -39.71 31.46
C LYS A 23 9.08 -38.81 31.74
N TYR A 24 8.90 -38.35 32.99
CA TYR A 24 7.83 -37.43 33.38
C TYR A 24 8.27 -35.98 33.41
N ILE A 25 9.56 -35.70 33.64
CA ILE A 25 10.13 -34.37 33.71
C ILE A 25 10.36 -33.82 32.30
N LEU A 26 10.89 -34.67 31.41
CA LEU A 26 11.27 -34.29 30.04
C LEU A 26 10.08 -33.70 29.23
N PRO A 27 8.88 -34.33 29.23
CA PRO A 27 7.72 -33.77 28.54
C PRO A 27 7.29 -32.42 29.12
N GLY A 28 7.38 -32.27 30.46
CA GLY A 28 7.04 -30.99 31.11
C GLY A 28 8.00 -29.86 30.70
N VAL A 29 9.31 -30.13 30.71
CA VAL A 29 10.32 -29.18 30.26
C VAL A 29 10.11 -28.84 28.76
N PHE A 30 9.85 -29.85 27.93
CA PHE A 30 9.60 -29.63 26.51
C PHE A 30 8.37 -28.76 26.26
N LEU A 31 7.30 -28.98 27.03
CA LEU A 31 6.08 -28.17 26.96
C LEU A 31 6.36 -26.71 27.32
N VAL A 32 7.14 -26.46 28.38
CA VAL A 32 7.52 -25.09 28.78
C VAL A 32 8.35 -24.41 27.68
N VAL A 33 9.32 -25.14 27.09
CA VAL A 33 10.14 -24.62 25.98
C VAL A 33 9.28 -24.31 24.77
N LEU A 34 8.28 -25.17 24.46
CA LEU A 34 7.38 -24.99 23.32
C LEU A 34 6.50 -23.75 23.52
N VAL A 35 5.95 -23.56 24.73
CA VAL A 35 5.15 -22.35 25.05
C VAL A 35 6.02 -21.10 24.95
N ALA A 36 7.23 -21.14 25.50
CA ALA A 36 8.17 -20.03 25.38
C ALA A 36 8.51 -19.71 23.92
N ALA A 37 8.77 -20.74 23.12
CA ALA A 37 9.03 -20.57 21.67
C ALA A 37 7.84 -19.94 20.93
N CYS A 38 6.60 -20.34 21.26
CA CYS A 38 5.39 -19.71 20.69
C CYS A 38 5.28 -18.23 21.08
N VAL A 39 5.55 -17.89 22.35
CA VAL A 39 5.51 -16.47 22.80
C VAL A 39 6.57 -15.66 22.06
N PHE A 40 7.82 -16.15 22.03
CA PHE A 40 8.90 -15.46 21.32
C PHE A 40 8.65 -15.38 19.80
N SER A 41 8.03 -16.39 19.19
CA SER A 41 7.65 -16.36 17.77
C SER A 41 6.63 -15.24 17.47
N ASN A 42 5.66 -15.01 18.37
CA ASN A 42 4.69 -13.93 18.19
C ASN A 42 5.28 -12.52 18.43
N LEU A 43 6.38 -12.43 19.14
CA LEU A 43 7.11 -11.17 19.36
C LEU A 43 8.10 -10.86 18.24
N CYS A 44 8.32 -11.81 17.32
CA CYS A 44 9.24 -11.62 16.21
C CYS A 44 8.55 -10.80 15.10
N PRO A 45 9.11 -9.65 14.66
CA PRO A 45 8.58 -8.92 13.52
C PRO A 45 8.77 -9.78 12.26
N TYR A 46 7.66 -10.15 11.62
CA TYR A 46 7.68 -10.97 10.39
C TYR A 46 8.06 -10.19 9.12
N ALA A 47 8.30 -8.88 9.23
CA ALA A 47 8.71 -8.05 8.12
C ALA A 47 10.25 -8.10 7.96
N TYR A 48 10.73 -9.04 7.15
CA TYR A 48 12.13 -9.07 6.74
C TYR A 48 12.28 -8.36 5.38
N SER A 49 12.97 -7.23 5.38
CA SER A 49 13.52 -6.69 4.15
C SER A 49 14.77 -7.48 3.76
N TYR A 50 14.95 -7.75 2.47
CA TYR A 50 16.14 -8.43 1.93
C TYR A 50 17.45 -7.70 2.31
N THR A 51 17.36 -6.40 2.58
CA THR A 51 18.45 -5.55 3.02
C THR A 51 18.87 -5.77 4.48
N ASN A 52 18.02 -6.42 5.29
CA ASN A 52 18.30 -6.71 6.71
C ASN A 52 18.99 -8.06 6.96
N LEU A 53 19.30 -8.83 5.91
CA LEU A 53 20.16 -10.00 6.00
C LEU A 53 21.61 -9.54 6.22
N THR A 54 21.90 -9.11 7.44
CA THR A 54 23.24 -8.67 7.83
C THR A 54 24.16 -9.88 7.93
N THR A 55 25.14 -9.95 7.06
CA THR A 55 26.37 -10.68 7.30
C THR A 55 27.11 -10.02 8.46
N PHE A 56 27.84 -10.81 9.28
CA PHE A 56 28.59 -10.31 10.44
C PHE A 56 29.61 -9.21 10.12
N THR A 57 29.94 -9.04 8.85
CA THR A 57 30.79 -7.96 8.33
C THR A 57 30.01 -7.24 7.23
N LYS A 58 29.69 -5.95 7.47
CA LYS A 58 29.10 -5.08 6.45
C LYS A 58 30.12 -4.86 5.34
N ASN A 59 29.70 -5.02 4.09
CA ASN A 59 30.50 -4.65 2.94
C ASN A 59 30.34 -3.13 2.65
N ASP A 60 31.21 -2.59 1.80
CA ASP A 60 31.22 -1.15 1.49
C ASP A 60 29.87 -0.67 0.90
N SER A 61 29.17 -1.53 0.15
CA SER A 61 27.85 -1.22 -0.40
C SER A 61 26.78 -1.10 0.69
N GLN A 62 26.82 -1.96 1.71
CA GLN A 62 25.88 -1.92 2.84
C GLN A 62 26.14 -0.68 3.72
N ILE A 63 27.40 -0.30 3.89
CA ILE A 63 27.78 0.94 4.60
C ILE A 63 27.27 2.17 3.85
N ALA A 64 27.45 2.18 2.53
CA ALA A 64 26.95 3.26 1.68
C ALA A 64 25.43 3.36 1.70
N ASP A 65 24.70 2.24 1.61
CA ASP A 65 23.24 2.18 1.71
C ASP A 65 22.74 2.69 3.06
N GLU A 66 23.41 2.33 4.15
CA GLU A 66 23.07 2.81 5.49
C GLU A 66 23.26 4.33 5.61
N MET A 67 24.38 4.86 5.11
CA MET A 67 24.65 6.31 5.08
C MET A 67 23.62 7.07 4.21
N ILE A 68 23.23 6.51 3.06
CA ILE A 68 22.21 7.07 2.19
C ILE A 68 20.85 7.04 2.89
N SER A 69 20.48 5.94 3.51
CA SER A 69 19.21 5.77 4.22
C SER A 69 19.08 6.70 5.43
N GLU A 70 20.17 6.90 6.17
CA GLU A 70 20.20 7.86 7.29
C GLU A 70 20.09 9.31 6.81
N THR A 71 20.75 9.64 5.70
CA THR A 71 20.78 11.02 5.18
C THR A 71 19.46 11.38 4.49
N PHE A 72 18.92 10.49 3.67
CA PHE A 72 17.72 10.74 2.85
C PHE A 72 16.44 10.15 3.43
N LYS A 73 16.50 9.49 4.59
CA LYS A 73 15.36 8.81 5.21
C LYS A 73 14.57 7.96 4.21
N MET A 74 15.27 7.14 3.45
CA MET A 74 14.65 6.25 2.48
C MET A 74 13.84 5.19 3.23
N GLY A 75 12.52 5.41 3.30
CA GLY A 75 11.56 4.45 3.84
C GLY A 75 11.19 3.37 2.83
N ASN A 76 10.64 2.29 3.31
CA ASN A 76 10.01 1.29 2.45
C ASN A 76 8.74 1.89 1.81
N THR A 77 8.63 1.81 0.49
CA THR A 77 7.43 2.26 -0.22
C THR A 77 6.51 1.07 -0.48
N LEU A 78 5.27 1.17 -0.04
CA LEU A 78 4.22 0.21 -0.30
C LEU A 78 3.21 0.82 -1.27
N ALA A 79 2.85 0.10 -2.33
CA ALA A 79 1.79 0.48 -3.24
C ALA A 79 0.53 -0.33 -2.92
N VAL A 80 -0.58 0.37 -2.67
CA VAL A 80 -1.89 -0.23 -2.43
C VAL A 80 -2.78 0.04 -3.63
N LEU A 81 -3.41 -1.00 -4.19
CA LEU A 81 -4.32 -0.88 -5.31
C LEU A 81 -5.74 -0.65 -4.80
N VAL A 82 -6.37 0.42 -5.27
CA VAL A 82 -7.76 0.78 -4.94
C VAL A 82 -8.61 0.75 -6.21
N PRO A 83 -9.90 0.37 -6.15
CA PRO A 83 -10.80 0.49 -7.30
C PRO A 83 -10.90 1.94 -7.77
N ARG A 84 -10.79 2.15 -9.10
CA ARG A 84 -10.91 3.49 -9.69
C ARG A 84 -12.31 4.06 -9.50
N GLY A 85 -12.39 5.35 -9.17
CA GLY A 85 -13.64 6.12 -9.11
C GLY A 85 -14.35 6.14 -7.76
N ASP A 86 -13.89 5.38 -6.77
CA ASP A 86 -14.43 5.42 -5.40
C ASP A 86 -13.50 6.22 -4.47
N TYR A 87 -13.42 7.52 -4.72
CA TYR A 87 -12.52 8.42 -3.98
C TYR A 87 -12.88 8.56 -2.51
N ASP A 88 -14.15 8.34 -2.15
CA ASP A 88 -14.60 8.39 -0.76
C ASP A 88 -14.01 7.21 0.05
N LYS A 89 -13.95 6.01 -0.55
CA LYS A 89 -13.26 4.86 0.04
C LYS A 89 -11.76 5.01 0.05
N GLU A 90 -11.18 5.57 -1.00
CA GLU A 90 -9.75 5.88 -1.05
C GLU A 90 -9.37 6.81 0.10
N LYS A 91 -10.16 7.86 0.34
CA LYS A 91 -9.95 8.80 1.44
C LYS A 91 -10.01 8.10 2.80
N GLN A 92 -11.02 7.26 3.03
CA GLN A 92 -11.13 6.48 4.27
C GLN A 92 -9.91 5.59 4.48
N LEU A 93 -9.45 4.91 3.42
CA LEU A 93 -8.25 4.07 3.49
C LEU A 93 -6.98 4.88 3.80
N ILE A 94 -6.86 6.07 3.21
CA ILE A 94 -5.75 7.01 3.49
C ILE A 94 -5.79 7.42 4.96
N ASP A 95 -6.95 7.82 5.47
CA ASP A 95 -7.14 8.23 6.86
C ASP A 95 -6.80 7.08 7.83
N ASP A 96 -7.23 5.85 7.51
CA ASP A 96 -6.90 4.65 8.29
C ASP A 96 -5.39 4.37 8.28
N LEU A 97 -4.74 4.49 7.13
CA LEU A 97 -3.30 4.27 7.01
C LEU A 97 -2.48 5.33 7.76
N VAL A 98 -2.89 6.60 7.69
CA VAL A 98 -2.23 7.71 8.41
C VAL A 98 -2.37 7.55 9.94
N ALA A 99 -3.40 6.85 10.42
CA ALA A 99 -3.57 6.57 11.84
C ALA A 99 -2.53 5.58 12.41
N HIS A 100 -1.81 4.85 11.55
CA HIS A 100 -0.74 3.94 11.96
C HIS A 100 0.58 4.67 12.15
N SER A 101 1.18 4.53 13.33
CA SER A 101 2.44 5.20 13.70
C SER A 101 3.65 4.77 12.87
N GLU A 102 3.56 3.62 12.21
CA GLU A 102 4.61 3.04 11.37
C GLU A 102 4.63 3.62 9.95
N ILE A 103 3.60 4.43 9.59
CA ILE A 103 3.45 5.03 8.27
C ILE A 103 3.71 6.52 8.34
N ASP A 104 4.81 6.97 7.75
CA ASP A 104 5.20 8.38 7.74
C ASP A 104 4.34 9.23 6.80
N THR A 105 4.03 8.72 5.61
CA THR A 105 3.33 9.49 4.57
C THR A 105 2.50 8.58 3.68
N VAL A 106 1.27 8.96 3.45
CA VAL A 106 0.38 8.30 2.47
C VAL A 106 0.05 9.30 1.36
N LYS A 107 0.16 8.87 0.10
CA LYS A 107 -0.21 9.67 -1.07
C LYS A 107 -1.16 8.88 -1.95
N GLY A 108 -2.28 9.49 -2.28
CA GLY A 108 -3.27 8.97 -3.21
C GLY A 108 -4.01 10.12 -3.89
N LEU A 109 -4.86 9.83 -4.88
CA LEU A 109 -5.59 10.85 -5.60
C LEU A 109 -6.51 11.66 -4.66
N ALA A 110 -7.04 11.01 -3.62
CA ALA A 110 -7.97 11.65 -2.68
C ALA A 110 -7.30 12.66 -1.73
N ASN A 111 -5.96 12.68 -1.60
CA ASN A 111 -5.24 13.62 -0.74
C ASN A 111 -4.17 14.44 -1.45
N VAL A 112 -4.04 14.30 -2.77
CA VAL A 112 -3.15 15.15 -3.56
C VAL A 112 -3.83 16.49 -3.82
N GLU A 113 -3.22 17.57 -3.33
CA GLU A 113 -3.68 18.94 -3.59
C GLU A 113 -3.42 19.31 -5.06
N ALA A 114 -4.45 19.80 -5.72
CA ALA A 114 -4.40 20.26 -7.10
C ALA A 114 -4.04 21.74 -7.17
N MET A 115 -5.00 22.60 -6.82
CA MET A 115 -4.88 24.08 -6.86
C MET A 115 -5.80 24.69 -5.81
N ASN A 116 -5.40 25.83 -5.23
CA ASN A 116 -6.22 26.66 -4.35
C ASN A 116 -6.87 25.90 -3.17
N GLY A 117 -6.20 24.88 -2.64
CA GLY A 117 -6.68 24.08 -1.52
C GLY A 117 -7.67 22.96 -1.88
N TYR A 118 -7.96 22.76 -3.16
CA TYR A 118 -8.77 21.62 -3.62
C TYR A 118 -7.89 20.40 -3.87
N ALA A 119 -8.35 19.23 -3.44
CA ALA A 119 -7.74 17.97 -3.83
C ALA A 119 -8.21 17.55 -5.23
N VAL A 120 -7.38 16.73 -5.89
CA VAL A 120 -7.67 16.24 -7.26
C VAL A 120 -8.97 15.42 -7.31
N ALA A 121 -9.34 14.75 -6.22
CA ALA A 121 -10.57 13.98 -6.10
C ALA A 121 -11.78 14.77 -5.58
N ASP A 122 -11.62 16.06 -5.22
CA ASP A 122 -12.74 16.87 -4.74
C ASP A 122 -13.78 17.08 -5.84
N LYS A 123 -15.05 16.98 -5.44
CA LYS A 123 -16.19 17.20 -6.34
C LYS A 123 -16.49 18.68 -6.43
N LEU A 124 -16.10 19.30 -7.53
CA LEU A 124 -16.33 20.71 -7.78
C LEU A 124 -17.66 20.93 -8.54
N THR A 125 -18.40 21.95 -8.13
CA THR A 125 -19.55 22.47 -8.88
C THR A 125 -19.08 23.31 -10.06
N PRO A 126 -19.94 23.57 -11.07
CA PRO A 126 -19.58 24.44 -12.20
C PRO A 126 -19.01 25.79 -11.79
N ARG A 127 -19.55 26.40 -10.72
CA ARG A 127 -19.06 27.69 -10.20
C ARG A 127 -17.64 27.56 -9.65
N GLN A 128 -17.39 26.55 -8.81
CA GLN A 128 -16.07 26.33 -8.22
C GLN A 128 -15.02 26.00 -9.29
N PHE A 129 -15.42 25.24 -10.31
CA PHE A 129 -14.55 24.92 -11.42
C PHE A 129 -14.25 26.16 -12.29
N ALA A 130 -15.25 27.02 -12.54
CA ALA A 130 -15.08 28.27 -13.25
C ALA A 130 -14.11 29.21 -12.51
N GLU A 131 -14.27 29.36 -11.19
CA GLU A 131 -13.38 30.16 -10.33
C GLU A 131 -11.95 29.60 -10.31
N LEU A 132 -11.81 28.27 -10.32
CA LEU A 132 -10.51 27.61 -10.29
C LEU A 132 -9.73 27.79 -11.60
N THR A 133 -10.42 27.72 -12.74
CA THR A 133 -9.81 27.72 -14.08
C THR A 133 -9.83 29.07 -14.78
N ASP A 134 -10.47 30.09 -14.16
CA ASP A 134 -10.71 31.42 -14.75
C ASP A 134 -11.44 31.35 -16.10
N VAL A 135 -12.38 30.40 -16.24
CA VAL A 135 -13.21 30.19 -17.41
C VAL A 135 -14.62 30.71 -17.14
N ASP A 136 -15.26 31.24 -18.19
CA ASP A 136 -16.65 31.72 -18.10
C ASP A 136 -17.62 30.63 -17.63
N ILE A 137 -18.47 30.96 -16.66
CA ILE A 137 -19.39 30.02 -16.04
C ILE A 137 -20.36 29.34 -17.04
N GLU A 138 -20.78 30.07 -18.10
CA GLU A 138 -21.67 29.50 -19.10
C GLU A 138 -20.98 28.42 -19.93
N GLN A 139 -19.69 28.58 -20.22
CA GLN A 139 -18.88 27.57 -20.89
C GLN A 139 -18.68 26.35 -20.00
N VAL A 140 -18.44 26.57 -18.71
CA VAL A 140 -18.31 25.48 -17.73
C VAL A 140 -19.64 24.71 -17.57
N ARG A 141 -20.78 25.38 -17.54
CA ARG A 141 -22.11 24.74 -17.52
C ARG A 141 -22.33 23.84 -18.73
N VAL A 142 -21.95 24.30 -19.93
CA VAL A 142 -22.01 23.49 -21.16
C VAL A 142 -21.08 22.26 -21.03
N LEU A 143 -19.87 22.44 -20.51
CA LEU A 143 -18.92 21.35 -20.28
C LEU A 143 -19.49 20.30 -19.30
N TYR A 144 -20.06 20.74 -18.17
CA TYR A 144 -20.67 19.84 -17.20
C TYR A 144 -21.91 19.13 -17.74
N SER A 145 -22.69 19.81 -18.60
CA SER A 145 -23.82 19.20 -19.29
C SER A 145 -23.37 18.10 -20.27
N ALA A 146 -22.30 18.37 -21.02
CA ALA A 146 -21.71 17.38 -21.92
C ALA A 146 -21.13 16.17 -21.16
N TYR A 147 -20.47 16.41 -20.03
CA TYR A 147 -20.00 15.36 -19.14
C TYR A 147 -21.17 14.51 -18.59
N ALA A 148 -22.22 15.17 -18.10
CA ALA A 148 -23.41 14.48 -17.57
C ALA A 148 -24.10 13.59 -18.65
N VAL A 149 -24.13 14.04 -19.88
CA VAL A 149 -24.61 13.24 -21.01
C VAL A 149 -23.70 12.03 -21.27
N SER A 150 -22.38 12.22 -21.28
CA SER A 150 -21.42 11.16 -21.53
C SER A 150 -21.40 10.08 -20.44
N THR A 151 -21.79 10.44 -19.21
CA THR A 151 -21.89 9.53 -18.06
C THR A 151 -23.32 9.04 -17.78
N GLU A 152 -24.25 9.21 -18.74
CA GLU A 152 -25.66 8.82 -18.63
C GLU A 152 -26.41 9.48 -17.47
N ASN A 153 -25.94 10.62 -17.00
CA ASN A 153 -26.53 11.36 -15.88
C ASN A 153 -27.44 12.51 -16.35
N TYR A 154 -28.38 12.17 -17.22
CA TYR A 154 -29.25 13.14 -17.92
C TYR A 154 -30.09 14.03 -17.01
N GLY A 155 -30.45 13.54 -15.81
CA GLY A 155 -31.23 14.30 -14.84
C GLY A 155 -30.55 15.60 -14.39
N ARG A 156 -29.23 15.67 -14.45
CA ARG A 156 -28.44 16.84 -14.08
C ARG A 156 -28.48 17.94 -15.14
N VAL A 157 -28.72 17.59 -16.40
CA VAL A 157 -28.81 18.56 -17.50
C VAL A 157 -30.10 19.36 -17.41
N VAL A 158 -31.22 18.73 -16.98
CA VAL A 158 -32.55 19.34 -16.97
C VAL A 158 -32.81 20.18 -15.73
N GLY A 159 -32.28 19.77 -14.59
CA GLY A 159 -32.51 20.48 -13.34
C GLY A 159 -31.48 20.14 -12.27
N GLY A 160 -30.50 21.01 -12.05
CA GLY A 160 -29.52 20.81 -11.01
C GLY A 160 -28.08 20.75 -11.48
N ILE A 161 -27.76 21.27 -12.66
CA ILE A 161 -26.39 21.35 -13.18
C ILE A 161 -25.49 22.19 -12.26
N ASP A 162 -26.02 23.24 -11.65
CA ASP A 162 -25.27 24.13 -10.79
C ASP A 162 -24.87 23.48 -9.45
N GLU A 163 -25.58 22.43 -9.04
CA GLU A 163 -25.29 21.65 -7.83
C GLU A 163 -24.55 20.34 -8.15
N TYR A 164 -24.30 20.07 -9.42
CA TYR A 164 -23.66 18.84 -9.85
C TYR A 164 -22.15 18.90 -9.60
N GLY A 165 -21.70 18.24 -8.54
CA GLY A 165 -20.28 18.11 -8.23
C GLY A 165 -19.63 16.96 -9.02
N VAL A 166 -18.59 17.27 -9.78
CA VAL A 166 -17.78 16.31 -10.53
C VAL A 166 -16.36 16.32 -9.98
N PRO A 167 -15.75 15.13 -9.70
CA PRO A 167 -14.35 15.09 -9.29
C PRO A 167 -13.46 15.76 -10.33
N LEU A 168 -12.51 16.55 -9.86
CA LEU A 168 -11.61 17.33 -10.73
C LEU A 168 -10.84 16.40 -11.69
N VAL A 169 -10.36 15.25 -11.18
CA VAL A 169 -9.67 14.25 -12.00
C VAL A 169 -10.54 13.69 -13.12
N ASP A 170 -11.82 13.42 -12.84
CA ASP A 170 -12.73 12.86 -13.83
C ASP A 170 -13.05 13.88 -14.93
N MET A 171 -13.14 15.15 -14.57
CA MET A 171 -13.32 16.25 -15.52
C MET A 171 -12.10 16.42 -16.43
N PHE A 172 -10.89 16.33 -15.87
CA PHE A 172 -9.66 16.38 -16.68
C PHE A 172 -9.50 15.15 -17.59
N ASP A 173 -9.81 13.96 -17.11
CA ASP A 173 -9.81 12.74 -17.94
C ASP A 173 -10.80 12.90 -19.11
N TYR A 174 -12.01 13.41 -18.86
CA TYR A 174 -13.00 13.68 -19.89
C TYR A 174 -12.49 14.67 -20.92
N LEU A 175 -11.91 15.78 -20.49
CA LEU A 175 -11.33 16.80 -21.39
C LEU A 175 -10.18 16.22 -22.21
N TYR A 176 -9.31 15.44 -21.60
CA TYR A 176 -8.21 14.79 -22.29
C TYR A 176 -8.72 13.85 -23.40
N ASP A 177 -9.73 13.05 -23.09
CA ASP A 177 -10.33 12.13 -24.06
C ASP A 177 -11.01 12.88 -25.21
N GLN A 178 -11.68 14.02 -24.95
CA GLN A 178 -12.26 14.84 -26.00
C GLN A 178 -11.21 15.42 -26.96
N VAL A 179 -10.10 15.91 -26.41
CA VAL A 179 -8.98 16.44 -27.20
C VAL A 179 -8.31 15.34 -28.02
N LYS A 180 -8.10 14.18 -27.42
CA LYS A 180 -7.50 13.02 -28.09
C LYS A 180 -8.37 12.52 -29.23
N ASN A 181 -9.67 12.39 -29.03
CA ASN A 181 -10.62 11.95 -30.05
C ASN A 181 -10.72 12.95 -31.23
N LYS A 182 -10.73 14.26 -30.94
CA LYS A 182 -10.68 15.30 -32.00
C LYS A 182 -9.39 15.22 -32.83
N LYS A 183 -8.24 14.97 -32.19
CA LYS A 183 -6.95 14.82 -32.86
C LYS A 183 -6.92 13.59 -33.77
N THR A 184 -7.57 12.51 -33.35
CA THR A 184 -7.68 11.27 -34.15
C THR A 184 -8.60 11.46 -35.37
N LEU A 185 -9.67 12.26 -35.23
CA LEU A 185 -10.57 12.58 -36.33
C LEU A 185 -9.91 13.50 -37.37
N SER A 186 -9.12 14.50 -36.94
CA SER A 186 -8.41 15.39 -37.86
C SER A 186 -7.28 14.71 -38.65
N LEU A 187 -6.69 13.63 -38.12
CA LEU A 187 -5.70 12.81 -38.80
C LEU A 187 -6.34 11.84 -39.83
N GLY A 188 -7.64 11.55 -39.69
CA GLY A 188 -8.38 10.71 -40.62
C GLY A 188 -8.84 11.45 -41.88
N ASP A 189 -8.96 12.78 -41.81
CA ASP A 189 -9.39 13.61 -42.98
C ASP A 189 -8.21 14.02 -43.89
N GLU A 190 -6.97 13.76 -43.49
CA GLU A 190 -5.76 14.06 -44.27
C GLU A 190 -5.16 12.83 -45.00
N MET A 191 -5.83 11.67 -44.96
CA MET A 191 -5.47 10.47 -45.74
C MET A 191 -6.53 10.19 -46.82
#